data_965242a9779f5f623e5c2ad94755bdb0
#
_entry.id   965242a9779f5f623e5c2ad94755bdb0
#
_cell.length_a   1.000
_cell.length_b   1.000
_cell.length_c   1.000
_cell.angle_alpha   90.00
_cell.angle_beta   90.00
_cell.angle_gamma   90.00
#
_symmetry.space_group_name_H-M   'P 1'
#
loop_
_entity.id
_entity.type
_entity.pdbx_description
1 polymer ?
#
loop_
_entity_poly.entity_id
_entity_poly.type
_entity_poly.pdbx_seq_one_letter_code
_entity_poly.pdbx_strand_id
1 'polypeptide(L)'
;MKVFRDLYIRLNGARIEDLIDQFTAQCGDHWHRALDREKDAGSMGEKAFSFEHTAGDGLERAGLSLFQKEADTWYVPNIIPLDSSQLSRDQYNKILENFLDTIVRPSIAGLPVTAELSGDVVILKDVVGEDVAALLHKFSVLANKSTGSSHPCDRNRWFDFLIAVQRKRISLDTDLLINSLMEDGWSEDRAHDLAIEYEFAIGLLDYKEGK
;
A
#
# COMPACT_ATOMS: atom_id res chain seq x y z
N MET A 1 1.13 4.56 9.35
CA MET A 1 -0.25 4.38 8.80
C MET A 1 -0.43 2.93 8.35
N LYS A 2 -1.52 2.26 8.72
CA LYS A 2 -1.88 0.95 8.15
C LYS A 2 -2.26 1.11 6.68
N VAL A 3 -1.80 0.20 5.82
CA VAL A 3 -2.05 0.26 4.37
C VAL A 3 -2.69 -1.03 3.87
N PHE A 4 -3.25 -0.98 2.68
CA PHE A 4 -3.57 -2.18 1.91
C PHE A 4 -2.26 -2.89 1.55
N ARG A 5 -2.24 -4.20 1.74
CA ARG A 5 -1.05 -5.02 1.45
C ARG A 5 -1.14 -5.56 0.03
N ASP A 6 0.02 -5.82 -0.55
CA ASP A 6 0.17 -6.57 -1.78
C ASP A 6 0.73 -7.96 -1.46
N LEU A 7 0.36 -8.96 -2.25
CA LEU A 7 0.99 -10.27 -2.22
C LEU A 7 1.96 -10.40 -3.39
N TYR A 8 3.21 -10.73 -3.09
CA TYR A 8 4.25 -11.01 -4.09
C TYR A 8 4.61 -12.49 -4.07
N ILE A 9 4.75 -13.07 -5.28
CA ILE A 9 5.15 -14.46 -5.49
C ILE A 9 6.33 -14.46 -6.46
N ARG A 10 7.50 -14.92 -5.99
CA ARG A 10 8.71 -15.07 -6.80
C ARG A 10 8.88 -16.52 -7.18
N LEU A 11 8.96 -16.79 -8.47
CA LEU A 11 8.95 -18.14 -9.03
C LEU A 11 10.28 -18.86 -8.88
N ASN A 12 11.41 -18.12 -8.87
CA ASN A 12 12.76 -18.68 -8.79
C ASN A 12 13.01 -19.81 -9.79
N GLY A 13 12.53 -19.61 -11.03
CA GLY A 13 12.65 -20.56 -12.13
C GLY A 13 11.52 -21.58 -12.28
N ALA A 14 10.52 -21.60 -11.38
CA ALA A 14 9.31 -22.40 -11.57
C ALA A 14 8.40 -21.78 -12.66
N ARG A 15 7.51 -22.58 -13.23
CA ARG A 15 6.52 -22.07 -14.19
C ARG A 15 5.26 -21.64 -13.47
N ILE A 16 4.74 -20.48 -13.85
CA ILE A 16 3.52 -19.96 -13.23
C ILE A 16 2.30 -20.85 -13.49
N GLU A 17 2.18 -21.43 -14.67
CA GLU A 17 1.07 -22.31 -15.03
C GLU A 17 0.99 -23.53 -14.09
N ASP A 18 2.12 -24.17 -13.81
CA ASP A 18 2.19 -25.33 -12.91
C ASP A 18 1.78 -24.93 -11.48
N LEU A 19 2.13 -23.71 -11.06
CA LEU A 19 1.77 -23.18 -9.78
C LEU A 19 0.27 -22.86 -9.68
N ILE A 20 -0.32 -22.29 -10.74
CA ILE A 20 -1.75 -22.00 -10.80
C ILE A 20 -2.59 -23.28 -10.79
N ASP A 21 -2.12 -24.34 -11.42
CA ASP A 21 -2.78 -25.65 -11.35
C ASP A 21 -2.77 -26.19 -9.91
N GLN A 22 -1.67 -26.01 -9.16
CA GLN A 22 -1.60 -26.36 -7.74
C GLN A 22 -2.53 -25.48 -6.89
N PHE A 23 -2.57 -24.16 -7.13
CA PHE A 23 -3.51 -23.26 -6.46
C PHE A 23 -4.95 -23.69 -6.69
N THR A 24 -5.29 -24.05 -7.95
CA THR A 24 -6.62 -24.50 -8.32
C THR A 24 -6.97 -25.81 -7.60
N ALA A 25 -6.03 -26.73 -7.50
CA ALA A 25 -6.22 -28.00 -6.77
C ALA A 25 -6.35 -27.80 -5.24
N GLN A 26 -5.74 -26.74 -4.70
CA GLN A 26 -5.82 -26.38 -3.30
C GLN A 26 -7.11 -25.61 -2.94
N CYS A 27 -7.85 -25.10 -3.92
CA CYS A 27 -9.14 -24.46 -3.70
C CYS A 27 -10.10 -25.45 -3.05
N GLY A 28 -10.62 -25.07 -1.86
CA GLY A 28 -11.64 -25.82 -1.12
C GLY A 28 -13.04 -25.20 -1.32
N ASP A 29 -13.82 -25.17 -0.26
CA ASP A 29 -15.20 -24.68 -0.33
C ASP A 29 -15.30 -23.14 -0.48
N HIS A 30 -14.26 -22.42 -0.06
CA HIS A 30 -14.27 -20.95 0.01
C HIS A 30 -13.55 -20.24 -1.13
N TRP A 31 -12.65 -20.92 -1.84
CA TRP A 31 -11.94 -20.33 -2.97
C TRP A 31 -12.23 -21.10 -4.27
N HIS A 32 -12.32 -20.40 -5.38
CA HIS A 32 -12.40 -21.01 -6.71
C HIS A 32 -11.71 -20.13 -7.75
N ARG A 33 -11.20 -20.77 -8.80
CA ARG A 33 -10.60 -20.06 -9.93
C ARG A 33 -11.67 -19.42 -10.80
N ALA A 34 -11.51 -18.13 -11.11
CA ALA A 34 -12.47 -17.32 -11.86
C ALA A 34 -12.07 -17.18 -13.33
N LEU A 35 -12.26 -18.23 -14.13
CA LEU A 35 -11.83 -18.29 -15.55
C LEU A 35 -12.45 -17.20 -16.43
N ASP A 36 -13.64 -16.70 -16.11
CA ASP A 36 -14.28 -15.65 -16.91
C ASP A 36 -13.55 -14.32 -16.73
N ARG A 37 -13.07 -14.00 -15.53
CA ARG A 37 -12.22 -12.83 -15.29
C ARG A 37 -10.87 -12.92 -16.00
N GLU A 38 -10.29 -14.11 -16.09
CA GLU A 38 -9.05 -14.33 -16.83
C GLU A 38 -9.22 -14.07 -18.34
N LYS A 39 -10.38 -14.43 -18.89
CA LYS A 39 -10.71 -14.14 -20.30
C LYS A 39 -10.89 -12.65 -20.54
N ASP A 40 -11.52 -11.94 -19.60
CA ASP A 40 -11.70 -10.48 -19.69
C ASP A 40 -10.34 -9.76 -19.67
N ALA A 41 -9.43 -10.13 -18.77
CA ALA A 41 -8.06 -9.61 -18.74
C ALA A 41 -7.30 -9.92 -20.04
N GLY A 42 -7.42 -11.17 -20.55
CA GLY A 42 -6.84 -11.60 -21.82
C GLY A 42 -7.34 -10.78 -23.03
N SER A 43 -8.60 -10.37 -23.02
CA SER A 43 -9.16 -9.50 -24.07
C SER A 43 -8.53 -8.10 -24.09
N MET A 44 -7.98 -7.64 -22.97
CA MET A 44 -7.24 -6.37 -22.84
C MET A 44 -5.72 -6.53 -23.09
N GLY A 45 -5.26 -7.76 -23.45
CA GLY A 45 -3.86 -8.04 -23.71
C GLY A 45 -3.02 -8.32 -22.44
N GLU A 46 -3.66 -8.51 -21.31
CA GLU A 46 -2.99 -8.79 -20.04
C GLU A 46 -3.14 -10.26 -19.66
N LYS A 47 -2.05 -10.88 -19.21
CA LYS A 47 -2.09 -12.23 -18.65
C LYS A 47 -2.34 -12.14 -17.16
N ALA A 48 -3.49 -12.63 -16.71
CA ALA A 48 -3.88 -12.67 -15.30
C ALA A 48 -4.41 -14.05 -14.91
N PHE A 49 -4.28 -14.39 -13.64
CA PHE A 49 -4.92 -15.55 -13.03
C PHE A 49 -5.80 -15.09 -11.88
N SER A 50 -7.07 -15.44 -11.93
CA SER A 50 -8.08 -14.85 -11.04
C SER A 50 -8.70 -15.90 -10.11
N PHE A 51 -8.90 -15.48 -8.86
CA PHE A 51 -9.56 -16.31 -7.84
C PHE A 51 -10.65 -15.49 -7.14
N GLU A 52 -11.71 -16.17 -6.73
CA GLU A 52 -12.81 -15.59 -5.96
C GLU A 52 -12.98 -16.33 -4.64
N HIS A 53 -13.15 -15.54 -3.58
CA HIS A 53 -13.55 -16.00 -2.26
C HIS A 53 -15.06 -15.90 -2.12
N THR A 54 -15.72 -16.99 -1.72
CA THR A 54 -17.14 -16.98 -1.31
C THR A 54 -17.26 -16.43 0.10
N ALA A 55 -18.35 -15.72 0.40
CA ALA A 55 -18.57 -15.22 1.76
C ALA A 55 -18.55 -16.38 2.79
N GLY A 56 -17.78 -16.22 3.87
CA GLY A 56 -17.64 -17.22 4.92
C GLY A 56 -16.52 -16.87 5.87
N ASP A 57 -16.48 -17.50 7.04
CA ASP A 57 -15.42 -17.35 8.06
C ASP A 57 -15.14 -15.89 8.49
N GLY A 58 -16.18 -15.03 8.44
CA GLY A 58 -16.05 -13.60 8.76
C GLY A 58 -15.37 -12.76 7.67
N LEU A 59 -15.16 -13.34 6.47
CA LEU A 59 -14.64 -12.65 5.31
C LEU A 59 -15.75 -12.36 4.31
N GLU A 60 -15.65 -11.20 3.66
CA GLU A 60 -16.56 -10.80 2.59
C GLU A 60 -16.24 -11.54 1.29
N ARG A 61 -17.25 -11.64 0.41
CA ARG A 61 -17.04 -12.15 -0.93
C ARG A 61 -16.21 -11.18 -1.76
N ALA A 62 -15.11 -11.67 -2.32
CA ALA A 62 -14.16 -10.85 -3.04
C ALA A 62 -13.43 -11.61 -4.14
N GLY A 63 -12.96 -10.88 -5.13
CA GLY A 63 -12.10 -11.39 -6.20
C GLY A 63 -10.72 -10.79 -6.15
N LEU A 64 -9.70 -11.56 -6.46
CA LEU A 64 -8.33 -11.11 -6.65
C LEU A 64 -7.74 -11.69 -7.94
N SER A 65 -6.76 -10.98 -8.49
CA SER A 65 -6.05 -11.44 -9.69
C SER A 65 -4.55 -11.28 -9.51
N LEU A 66 -3.82 -12.31 -9.93
CA LEU A 66 -2.36 -12.28 -10.02
C LEU A 66 -1.97 -11.75 -11.39
N PHE A 67 -1.11 -10.74 -11.41
CA PHE A 67 -0.50 -10.16 -12.60
C PHE A 67 1.00 -10.34 -12.59
N GLN A 68 1.61 -10.37 -13.76
CA GLN A 68 3.05 -10.39 -13.87
C GLN A 68 3.60 -8.97 -13.61
N LYS A 69 4.46 -8.83 -12.60
CA LYS A 69 5.15 -7.57 -12.29
C LYS A 69 6.50 -7.49 -12.97
N GLU A 70 7.25 -8.58 -12.90
CA GLU A 70 8.57 -8.76 -13.50
C GLU A 70 8.67 -10.18 -14.08
N ALA A 71 9.72 -10.50 -14.81
CA ALA A 71 9.88 -11.80 -15.47
C ALA A 71 9.66 -13.00 -14.53
N ASP A 72 10.10 -12.89 -13.28
CA ASP A 72 10.06 -13.97 -12.27
C ASP A 72 9.16 -13.65 -11.06
N THR A 73 8.42 -12.53 -11.11
CA THR A 73 7.60 -12.05 -9.99
C THR A 73 6.17 -11.80 -10.43
N TRP A 74 5.25 -12.44 -9.73
CA TRP A 74 3.81 -12.20 -9.83
C TRP A 74 3.29 -11.54 -8.57
N TYR A 75 2.19 -10.78 -8.68
CA TYR A 75 1.65 -10.06 -7.55
C TYR A 75 0.14 -9.89 -7.63
N VAL A 76 -0.48 -9.69 -6.48
CA VAL A 76 -1.88 -9.27 -6.36
C VAL A 76 -1.89 -7.80 -5.98
N PRO A 77 -2.20 -6.89 -6.91
CA PRO A 77 -2.20 -5.45 -6.64
C PRO A 77 -3.47 -4.97 -5.95
N ASN A 78 -4.56 -5.71 -6.09
CA ASN A 78 -5.87 -5.28 -5.60
C ASN A 78 -6.81 -6.45 -5.34
N ILE A 79 -7.75 -6.26 -4.42
CA ILE A 79 -8.88 -7.15 -4.14
C ILE A 79 -10.17 -6.37 -4.40
N ILE A 80 -11.05 -6.96 -5.20
CA ILE A 80 -12.31 -6.34 -5.62
C ILE A 80 -13.45 -6.95 -4.81
N PRO A 81 -14.24 -6.15 -4.06
CA PRO A 81 -15.44 -6.64 -3.43
C PRO A 81 -16.46 -7.07 -4.48
N LEU A 82 -17.20 -8.16 -4.22
CA LEU A 82 -18.19 -8.68 -5.16
C LEU A 82 -19.64 -8.37 -4.74
N ASP A 83 -19.88 -8.19 -3.46
CA ASP A 83 -21.22 -7.94 -2.90
C ASP A 83 -21.33 -6.54 -2.28
N SER A 84 -20.24 -5.95 -1.79
CA SER A 84 -20.19 -4.61 -1.20
C SER A 84 -19.61 -3.58 -2.17
N SER A 85 -19.81 -2.30 -1.89
CA SER A 85 -19.23 -1.22 -2.69
C SER A 85 -17.74 -1.01 -2.39
N GLN A 86 -17.28 -1.38 -1.19
CA GLN A 86 -15.92 -1.18 -0.74
C GLN A 86 -15.57 -2.15 0.41
N LEU A 87 -14.37 -2.70 0.39
CA LEU A 87 -13.79 -3.44 1.50
C LEU A 87 -13.14 -2.48 2.49
N SER A 88 -13.33 -2.72 3.79
CA SER A 88 -12.47 -2.09 4.78
C SER A 88 -11.03 -2.61 4.63
N ARG A 89 -10.06 -1.83 5.05
CA ARG A 89 -8.64 -2.23 5.02
C ARG A 89 -8.40 -3.56 5.77
N ASP A 90 -9.04 -3.72 6.93
CA ASP A 90 -8.89 -4.94 7.72
C ASP A 90 -9.50 -6.16 7.00
N GLN A 91 -10.63 -6.02 6.31
CA GLN A 91 -11.21 -7.08 5.49
C GLN A 91 -10.32 -7.43 4.30
N TYR A 92 -9.83 -6.39 3.59
CA TYR A 92 -8.91 -6.56 2.47
C TYR A 92 -7.68 -7.37 2.88
N ASN A 93 -6.97 -6.93 3.94
CA ASN A 93 -5.75 -7.59 4.39
C ASN A 93 -6.01 -9.02 4.89
N LYS A 94 -7.13 -9.26 5.58
CA LYS A 94 -7.52 -10.60 6.01
C LYS A 94 -7.84 -11.55 4.85
N ILE A 95 -8.50 -11.06 3.79
CA ILE A 95 -8.77 -11.86 2.58
C ILE A 95 -7.45 -12.24 1.91
N LEU A 96 -6.52 -11.28 1.80
CA LEU A 96 -5.20 -11.54 1.21
C LEU A 96 -4.36 -12.52 2.05
N GLU A 97 -4.38 -12.38 3.37
CA GLU A 97 -3.75 -13.32 4.31
C GLU A 97 -4.37 -14.71 4.20
N ASN A 98 -5.70 -14.80 4.15
CA ASN A 98 -6.39 -16.06 3.98
C ASN A 98 -5.98 -16.76 2.66
N PHE A 99 -5.93 -16.02 1.55
CA PHE A 99 -5.47 -16.58 0.27
C PHE A 99 -4.03 -17.09 0.35
N LEU A 100 -3.14 -16.30 0.97
CA LEU A 100 -1.75 -16.71 1.18
C LEU A 100 -1.65 -18.00 2.01
N ASP A 101 -2.38 -18.08 3.12
CA ASP A 101 -2.24 -19.16 4.10
C ASP A 101 -2.95 -20.45 3.66
N THR A 102 -4.11 -20.34 2.98
CA THR A 102 -4.91 -21.50 2.60
C THR A 102 -4.62 -22.02 1.21
N ILE A 103 -4.20 -21.16 0.29
CA ILE A 103 -3.96 -21.52 -1.11
C ILE A 103 -2.46 -21.51 -1.44
N VAL A 104 -1.79 -20.36 -1.25
CA VAL A 104 -0.43 -20.17 -1.76
C VAL A 104 0.59 -21.00 -0.99
N ARG A 105 0.68 -20.82 0.34
CA ARG A 105 1.69 -21.50 1.18
C ARG A 105 1.65 -23.03 1.09
N PRO A 106 0.47 -23.70 1.15
CA PRO A 106 0.42 -25.13 0.96
C PRO A 106 0.89 -25.57 -0.43
N SER A 107 0.55 -24.81 -1.46
CA SER A 107 0.91 -25.13 -2.86
C SER A 107 2.40 -24.97 -3.17
N ILE A 108 3.10 -24.05 -2.48
CA ILE A 108 4.53 -23.83 -2.72
C ILE A 108 5.44 -24.64 -1.81
N ALA A 109 4.86 -25.44 -0.91
CA ALA A 109 5.63 -26.24 0.04
C ALA A 109 6.58 -27.23 -0.70
N GLY A 110 7.88 -27.06 -0.46
CA GLY A 110 8.92 -27.89 -1.12
C GLY A 110 9.34 -27.41 -2.50
N LEU A 111 8.77 -26.32 -3.02
CA LEU A 111 9.19 -25.67 -4.26
C LEU A 111 10.19 -24.54 -3.98
N PRO A 112 11.02 -24.13 -4.97
CA PRO A 112 11.90 -22.98 -4.81
C PRO A 112 11.16 -21.63 -4.81
N VAL A 113 9.83 -21.65 -4.86
CA VAL A 113 8.95 -20.47 -4.92
C VAL A 113 8.88 -19.81 -3.54
N THR A 114 8.88 -18.49 -3.50
CA THR A 114 8.65 -17.72 -2.28
C THR A 114 7.43 -16.82 -2.43
N ALA A 115 6.67 -16.66 -1.35
CA ALA A 115 5.52 -15.77 -1.30
C ALA A 115 5.58 -14.90 -0.04
N GLU A 116 5.38 -13.60 -0.20
CA GLU A 116 5.44 -12.62 0.87
C GLU A 116 4.36 -11.54 0.71
N LEU A 117 3.82 -11.08 1.83
CA LEU A 117 2.98 -9.89 1.86
C LEU A 117 3.85 -8.66 2.09
N SER A 118 3.50 -7.56 1.43
CA SER A 118 4.06 -6.25 1.79
C SER A 118 3.76 -5.92 3.25
N GLY A 119 4.52 -5.00 3.84
CA GLY A 119 4.22 -4.49 5.18
C GLY A 119 2.80 -3.92 5.25
N ASP A 120 2.15 -4.11 6.39
CA ASP A 120 0.82 -3.54 6.66
C ASP A 120 0.88 -2.12 7.24
N VAL A 121 2.09 -1.63 7.51
CA VAL A 121 2.35 -0.30 8.04
C VAL A 121 3.42 0.38 7.19
N VAL A 122 3.08 1.54 6.66
CA VAL A 122 4.04 2.47 6.07
C VAL A 122 4.33 3.56 7.11
N ILE A 123 5.59 3.77 7.40
CA ILE A 123 6.04 4.85 8.27
C ILE A 123 6.73 5.92 7.43
N LEU A 124 6.69 7.15 7.92
CA LEU A 124 7.17 8.32 7.18
C LEU A 124 8.60 8.13 6.64
N LYS A 125 9.53 7.60 7.45
CA LYS A 125 10.93 7.42 7.06
C LYS A 125 11.13 6.49 5.86
N ASP A 126 10.22 5.53 5.63
CA ASP A 126 10.31 4.59 4.51
C ASP A 126 10.00 5.29 3.17
N VAL A 127 9.20 6.37 3.22
CA VAL A 127 8.80 7.16 2.06
C VAL A 127 9.77 8.32 1.82
N VAL A 128 10.09 9.09 2.87
CA VAL A 128 10.85 10.33 2.70
C VAL A 128 12.35 10.16 2.97
N GLY A 129 12.77 9.03 3.52
CA GLY A 129 14.12 8.78 4.00
C GLY A 129 14.38 9.34 5.40
N GLU A 130 15.41 8.82 6.05
CA GLU A 130 15.68 9.08 7.47
C GLU A 130 15.99 10.55 7.76
N ASP A 131 16.75 11.20 6.86
CA ASP A 131 17.14 12.61 6.98
C ASP A 131 15.94 13.57 6.88
N VAL A 132 15.01 13.35 5.95
CA VAL A 132 13.80 14.18 5.81
C VAL A 132 12.81 13.90 6.95
N ALA A 133 12.67 12.64 7.36
CA ALA A 133 11.85 12.28 8.52
C ALA A 133 12.37 12.95 9.80
N ALA A 134 13.69 13.03 9.98
CA ALA A 134 14.30 13.72 11.11
C ALA A 134 14.01 15.24 11.12
N LEU A 135 13.87 15.89 9.96
CA LEU A 135 13.47 17.30 9.87
C LEU A 135 12.02 17.49 10.35
N LEU A 136 11.09 16.63 9.90
CA LEU A 136 9.71 16.69 10.37
C LEU A 136 9.63 16.44 11.88
N HIS A 137 10.31 15.41 12.37
CA HIS A 137 10.32 15.09 13.78
C HIS A 137 10.89 16.24 14.62
N LYS A 138 11.99 16.87 14.17
CA LYS A 138 12.56 18.06 14.82
C LYS A 138 11.57 19.22 14.88
N PHE A 139 10.85 19.49 13.80
CA PHE A 139 9.77 20.49 13.80
C PHE A 139 8.70 20.07 14.79
N SER A 140 8.18 18.87 14.70
CA SER A 140 7.06 18.34 15.45
C SER A 140 7.30 18.37 16.98
N VAL A 141 8.52 18.02 17.42
CA VAL A 141 8.88 18.01 18.86
C VAL A 141 9.07 19.41 19.43
N LEU A 142 9.63 20.34 18.64
CA LEU A 142 10.01 21.68 19.12
C LEU A 142 8.93 22.75 18.92
N ALA A 143 8.00 22.52 17.98
CA ALA A 143 6.96 23.50 17.68
C ALA A 143 5.86 23.52 18.75
N ASN A 144 5.29 24.70 18.93
CA ASN A 144 4.09 24.83 19.75
C ASN A 144 2.87 24.29 19.01
N LYS A 145 2.37 23.14 19.45
CA LYS A 145 1.27 22.42 18.80
C LYS A 145 -0.05 23.18 18.73
N SER A 146 -0.24 24.20 19.58
CA SER A 146 -1.44 25.05 19.54
C SER A 146 -1.38 26.14 18.47
N THR A 147 -0.18 26.55 18.05
CA THR A 147 0.04 27.63 17.07
C THR A 147 0.59 27.14 15.73
N GLY A 148 0.95 25.85 15.62
CA GLY A 148 1.48 25.27 14.38
C GLY A 148 2.80 25.90 13.94
N SER A 149 2.89 26.22 12.66
CA SER A 149 4.07 26.84 12.03
C SER A 149 4.14 28.37 12.20
N SER A 150 3.23 29.01 12.96
CA SER A 150 3.10 30.47 12.96
C SER A 150 4.27 31.21 13.67
N HIS A 151 4.93 30.59 14.66
CA HIS A 151 6.11 31.19 15.27
C HIS A 151 7.32 31.15 14.31
N PRO A 152 8.12 32.22 14.17
CA PRO A 152 9.20 32.29 13.17
C PRO A 152 10.20 31.11 13.21
N CYS A 153 10.60 30.68 14.42
CA CYS A 153 11.53 29.53 14.55
C CYS A 153 10.88 28.20 14.12
N ASP A 154 9.60 28.02 14.38
CA ASP A 154 8.86 26.83 14.00
C ASP A 154 8.60 26.82 12.50
N ARG A 155 8.29 27.99 11.93
CA ARG A 155 8.15 28.20 10.48
C ARG A 155 9.42 27.83 9.74
N ASN A 156 10.58 28.24 10.23
CA ASN A 156 11.84 27.89 9.58
C ASN A 156 12.08 26.38 9.58
N ARG A 157 11.81 25.68 10.70
CA ARG A 157 11.92 24.21 10.76
C ARG A 157 10.95 23.53 9.81
N TRP A 158 9.72 24.06 9.69
CA TRP A 158 8.72 23.59 8.75
C TRP A 158 9.20 23.77 7.30
N PHE A 159 9.76 24.93 6.96
CA PHE A 159 10.33 25.20 5.65
C PHE A 159 11.52 24.28 5.33
N ASP A 160 12.38 23.97 6.29
CA ASP A 160 13.48 23.02 6.09
C ASP A 160 12.96 21.66 5.64
N PHE A 161 11.87 21.18 6.27
CA PHE A 161 11.20 19.93 5.86
C PHE A 161 10.60 20.04 4.44
N LEU A 162 9.80 21.07 4.17
CA LEU A 162 9.14 21.26 2.87
C LEU A 162 10.16 21.31 1.71
N ILE A 163 11.23 22.09 1.90
CA ILE A 163 12.30 22.22 0.90
C ILE A 163 13.02 20.88 0.70
N ALA A 164 13.24 20.11 1.75
CA ALA A 164 13.90 18.81 1.64
C ALA A 164 13.06 17.79 0.87
N VAL A 165 11.74 17.74 1.13
CA VAL A 165 10.79 16.90 0.38
C VAL A 165 10.80 17.26 -1.11
N GLN A 166 10.65 18.55 -1.43
CA GLN A 166 10.60 19.04 -2.79
C GLN A 166 11.92 18.79 -3.55
N ARG A 167 13.08 19.08 -2.95
CA ARG A 167 14.41 18.82 -3.56
C ARG A 167 14.64 17.38 -3.92
N LYS A 168 14.14 16.46 -3.13
CA LYS A 168 14.20 15.01 -3.40
C LYS A 168 13.09 14.51 -4.31
N ARG A 169 12.16 15.38 -4.71
CA ARG A 169 10.97 15.05 -5.52
C ARG A 169 10.17 13.89 -4.94
N ILE A 170 10.00 13.90 -3.63
CA ILE A 170 9.27 12.87 -2.91
C ILE A 170 7.77 13.16 -3.05
N SER A 171 7.01 12.16 -3.52
CA SER A 171 5.55 12.18 -3.43
C SER A 171 5.14 11.67 -2.06
N LEU A 172 4.91 12.59 -1.11
CA LEU A 172 4.44 12.25 0.23
C LEU A 172 2.92 12.39 0.28
N ASP A 173 2.28 11.28 0.64
CA ASP A 173 0.84 11.24 0.89
C ASP A 173 0.46 12.05 2.13
N THR A 174 -0.58 12.90 2.00
CA THR A 174 -1.03 13.79 3.08
C THR A 174 -1.58 13.03 4.28
N ASP A 175 -2.21 11.87 4.08
CA ASP A 175 -2.69 11.04 5.18
C ASP A 175 -1.52 10.47 5.99
N LEU A 176 -0.41 10.11 5.31
CA LEU A 176 0.81 9.66 6.00
C LEU A 176 1.44 10.79 6.82
N LEU A 177 1.46 12.02 6.28
CA LEU A 177 1.94 13.20 6.99
C LEU A 177 1.08 13.50 8.24
N ILE A 178 -0.25 13.52 8.08
CA ILE A 178 -1.21 13.73 9.17
C ILE A 178 -1.01 12.69 10.27
N ASN A 179 -0.99 11.40 9.91
CA ASN A 179 -0.80 10.33 10.88
C ASN A 179 0.53 10.46 11.63
N SER A 180 1.63 10.80 10.93
CA SER A 180 2.93 10.99 11.56
C SER A 180 2.94 12.16 12.54
N LEU A 181 2.27 13.27 12.21
CA LEU A 181 2.10 14.40 13.13
C LEU A 181 1.25 14.01 14.34
N MET A 182 0.16 13.27 14.13
CA MET A 182 -0.68 12.80 15.23
C MET A 182 0.06 11.84 16.16
N GLU A 183 0.91 10.93 15.63
CA GLU A 183 1.80 10.08 16.43
C GLU A 183 2.77 10.90 17.29
N ASP A 184 3.23 12.04 16.81
CA ASP A 184 4.04 13.00 17.56
C ASP A 184 3.19 13.87 18.52
N GLY A 185 1.89 13.64 18.62
CA GLY A 185 0.97 14.27 19.58
C GLY A 185 0.33 15.58 19.11
N TRP A 186 0.26 15.84 17.81
CA TRP A 186 -0.58 16.91 17.25
C TRP A 186 -2.05 16.51 17.30
N SER A 187 -2.95 17.52 17.46
CA SER A 187 -4.38 17.27 17.26
C SER A 187 -4.67 17.04 15.77
N GLU A 188 -5.74 16.29 15.48
CA GLU A 188 -6.18 16.02 14.12
C GLU A 188 -6.35 17.30 13.30
N ASP A 189 -7.08 18.30 13.85
CA ASP A 189 -7.29 19.58 13.17
C ASP A 189 -5.98 20.28 12.81
N ARG A 190 -4.99 20.28 13.72
CA ARG A 190 -3.70 20.91 13.47
C ARG A 190 -2.83 20.14 12.50
N ALA A 191 -2.90 18.83 12.52
CA ALA A 191 -2.23 17.99 11.53
C ALA A 191 -2.81 18.21 10.12
N HIS A 192 -4.12 18.36 10.01
CA HIS A 192 -4.78 18.73 8.75
C HIS A 192 -4.39 20.13 8.27
N ASP A 193 -4.35 21.14 9.15
CA ASP A 193 -3.90 22.50 8.79
C ASP A 193 -2.48 22.45 8.19
N LEU A 194 -1.56 21.70 8.81
CA LEU A 194 -0.18 21.53 8.31
C LEU A 194 -0.13 20.75 7.00
N ALA A 195 -1.01 19.77 6.78
CA ALA A 195 -1.10 19.05 5.51
C ALA A 195 -1.58 19.97 4.36
N ILE A 196 -2.52 20.87 4.62
CA ILE A 196 -2.95 21.90 3.67
C ILE A 196 -1.78 22.85 3.34
N GLU A 197 -1.04 23.31 4.35
CA GLU A 197 0.16 24.13 4.16
C GLU A 197 1.21 23.39 3.32
N TYR A 198 1.40 22.08 3.55
CA TYR A 198 2.30 21.23 2.79
C TYR A 198 1.92 21.19 1.31
N GLU A 199 0.68 20.82 0.97
CA GLU A 199 0.20 20.74 -0.41
C GLU A 199 0.39 22.08 -1.14
N PHE A 200 -0.01 23.18 -0.50
CA PHE A 200 0.16 24.52 -1.07
C PHE A 200 1.64 24.84 -1.33
N ALA A 201 2.51 24.56 -0.35
CA ALA A 201 3.93 24.88 -0.45
C ALA A 201 4.64 24.06 -1.53
N ILE A 202 4.38 22.74 -1.61
CA ILE A 202 4.93 21.87 -2.64
C ILE A 202 4.47 22.32 -4.02
N GLY A 203 3.17 22.58 -4.21
CA GLY A 203 2.63 23.09 -5.45
C GLY A 203 3.27 24.42 -5.89
N LEU A 204 3.54 25.33 -4.94
CA LEU A 204 4.20 26.61 -5.21
C LEU A 204 5.69 26.41 -5.62
N LEU A 205 6.39 25.53 -4.96
CA LEU A 205 7.80 25.22 -5.23
C LEU A 205 7.95 24.55 -6.60
N ASP A 206 7.09 23.58 -6.93
CA ASP A 206 7.06 22.91 -8.22
C ASP A 206 6.73 23.88 -9.37
N TYR A 207 5.77 24.78 -9.17
CA TYR A 207 5.44 25.83 -10.16
C TYR A 207 6.65 26.76 -10.43
N LYS A 208 7.42 27.09 -9.40
CA LYS A 208 8.62 27.91 -9.53
C LYS A 208 9.72 27.23 -10.34
N GLU A 209 9.90 25.91 -10.14
CA GLU A 209 10.93 25.14 -10.86
C GLU A 209 10.54 24.81 -12.30
N GLY A 210 9.25 24.74 -12.59
CA GLY A 210 8.73 24.52 -13.94
C GLY A 210 8.77 25.74 -14.87
N LYS A 211 9.19 26.90 -14.34
CA LYS A 211 9.45 28.14 -15.07
C LYS A 211 10.93 28.38 -15.23
#